data_ca34cfbf12d6e206cf45accfce50ee1c
#
_entry.id   ca34cfbf12d6e206cf45accfce50ee1c
#
_cell.length_a   1.000
_cell.length_b   1.000
_cell.length_c   1.000
_cell.angle_alpha   90.00
_cell.angle_beta   90.00
_cell.angle_gamma   90.00
#
_symmetry.space_group_name_H-M   'P 1'
#
loop_
_entity.id
_entity.type
_entity.pdbx_description
1 polymer ?
#
loop_
_entity_poly.entity_id
_entity_poly.type
_entity_poly.pdbx_seq_one_letter_code
_entity_poly.pdbx_strand_id
1 'polypeptide(L)'
;MMKSRMWATAVAAAAMLALATVANAGEPDKDGLVYHDATEFMIGGKATQATLTPYDRLPASYEKTTRPELWRHGHHSAGIYVRFRTDSPIIKARWTSYFGAYMNHMSPAGIRGLDLYVLDEGKWYFTGVGRPSRDNKTSEYVLVKNMDRKEREYMLYLSLYDGVTSLEIGVDGSSVIGKPQVDSPRRGCPIVMYGTSILQGGCVSRPGMVNTSLIERALDMEVINLGFSGNALLDLDIAQLMASVETPAVYVMDNAPNCKADRIEAHSVEFFRVLRDAHPDVPVVIVEHPLYPTMRLNNVEREDIIARNNAQKAFYEKLRKAGEKRVYYVSGEKLLDEMKEGTVDGDHFTDLGVTYYVKAVLPTIKKALKASPNKVGK
;
A
#
# COMPACT_ATOMS: atom_id res chain seq x y z
N MET A 1 73.59 7.66 36.99
CA MET A 1 73.50 7.63 35.49
C MET A 1 72.47 6.63 35.04
N MET A 2 71.30 7.12 34.66
CA MET A 2 70.37 6.36 33.82
C MET A 2 69.34 7.32 33.20
N LYS A 3 69.37 7.44 31.88
CA LYS A 3 68.51 8.36 31.12
C LYS A 3 67.13 7.75 30.94
N SER A 4 66.08 8.45 31.42
CA SER A 4 64.68 8.13 31.12
C SER A 4 64.31 8.68 29.76
N ARG A 5 63.89 7.83 28.85
CA ARG A 5 63.27 8.23 27.56
C ARG A 5 61.75 8.33 27.73
N MET A 6 61.20 9.53 27.58
CA MET A 6 59.78 9.78 27.45
C MET A 6 59.37 9.39 26.02
N TRP A 7 58.33 8.55 25.90
CA TRP A 7 57.63 8.26 24.66
C TRP A 7 56.38 9.13 24.60
N ALA A 8 56.39 10.04 23.63
CA ALA A 8 55.17 10.81 23.31
C ALA A 8 54.33 9.98 22.33
N THR A 9 53.18 9.56 22.74
CA THR A 9 52.17 8.93 21.87
C THR A 9 51.31 10.02 21.22
N ALA A 10 51.47 10.20 19.92
CA ALA A 10 50.61 11.06 19.10
C ALA A 10 49.32 10.28 18.80
N VAL A 11 48.19 10.76 19.27
CA VAL A 11 46.88 10.27 18.88
C VAL A 11 46.46 11.00 17.60
N ALA A 12 46.50 10.31 16.49
CA ALA A 12 45.95 10.81 15.22
C ALA A 12 44.43 10.57 15.21
N ALA A 13 43.63 11.63 15.37
CA ALA A 13 42.20 11.59 15.15
C ALA A 13 41.92 11.54 13.64
N ALA A 14 41.52 10.40 13.15
CA ALA A 14 41.02 10.26 11.77
C ALA A 14 39.58 10.78 11.72
N ALA A 15 39.42 12.00 11.21
CA ALA A 15 38.09 12.51 10.83
C ALA A 15 37.66 11.78 9.54
N MET A 16 36.74 10.81 9.63
CA MET A 16 36.05 10.30 8.46
C MET A 16 35.06 11.34 7.95
N LEU A 17 35.46 12.09 6.92
CA LEU A 17 34.52 12.84 6.09
C LEU A 17 33.69 11.80 5.31
N ALA A 18 32.42 11.61 5.69
CA ALA A 18 31.45 10.96 4.86
C ALA A 18 31.18 11.88 3.65
N LEU A 19 31.79 11.60 2.51
CA LEU A 19 31.37 12.19 1.25
C LEU A 19 29.96 11.69 0.95
N ALA A 20 28.94 12.52 1.24
CA ALA A 20 27.63 12.37 0.65
C ALA A 20 27.81 12.51 -0.86
N THR A 21 27.59 11.42 -1.60
CA THR A 21 27.47 11.47 -3.06
C THR A 21 26.28 12.38 -3.38
N VAL A 22 26.56 13.59 -3.82
CA VAL A 22 25.57 14.47 -4.43
C VAL A 22 25.17 13.77 -5.72
N ALA A 23 23.99 13.10 -5.71
CA ALA A 23 23.35 12.63 -6.93
C ALA A 23 23.21 13.84 -7.87
N ASN A 24 23.28 13.61 -9.18
CA ASN A 24 23.17 14.63 -10.23
C ASN A 24 21.87 15.44 -10.05
N ALA A 25 21.91 16.44 -9.20
CA ALA A 25 20.83 17.40 -9.04
C ALA A 25 20.78 18.25 -10.29
N GLY A 26 19.62 18.29 -10.96
CA GLY A 26 19.38 19.19 -12.09
C GLY A 26 19.60 20.66 -11.70
N GLU A 27 19.70 21.54 -12.67
CA GLU A 27 19.71 22.97 -12.38
C GLU A 27 18.41 23.41 -11.70
N PRO A 28 18.45 24.37 -10.75
CA PRO A 28 17.25 24.89 -10.12
C PRO A 28 16.26 25.46 -11.15
N ASP A 29 14.96 25.20 -10.93
CA ASP A 29 13.92 25.82 -11.74
C ASP A 29 13.80 27.35 -11.43
N LYS A 30 12.87 28.03 -12.10
CA LYS A 30 12.60 29.47 -11.90
C LYS A 30 12.22 29.83 -10.45
N ASP A 31 11.76 28.86 -9.66
CA ASP A 31 11.36 29.02 -8.26
C ASP A 31 12.51 28.61 -7.29
N GLY A 32 13.69 28.27 -7.83
CA GLY A 32 14.87 27.86 -7.06
C GLY A 32 14.80 26.40 -6.57
N LEU A 33 13.91 25.58 -7.13
CA LEU A 33 13.72 24.20 -6.75
C LEU A 33 14.57 23.26 -7.63
N VAL A 34 15.17 22.29 -7.00
CA VAL A 34 15.86 21.16 -7.64
C VAL A 34 14.98 19.93 -7.56
N TYR A 35 14.80 19.25 -8.70
CA TYR A 35 13.98 18.04 -8.82
C TYR A 35 14.85 16.79 -8.82
N HIS A 36 14.44 15.81 -8.03
CA HIS A 36 15.09 14.51 -7.89
C HIS A 36 14.14 13.41 -8.33
N ASP A 37 14.63 12.46 -9.13
CA ASP A 37 13.85 11.29 -9.51
C ASP A 37 13.51 10.46 -8.26
N ALA A 38 12.23 10.17 -8.07
CA ALA A 38 11.78 9.45 -6.88
C ALA A 38 12.30 8.01 -6.80
N THR A 39 12.84 7.45 -7.89
CA THR A 39 13.53 6.14 -7.89
C THR A 39 14.87 6.16 -7.15
N GLU A 40 15.45 7.34 -6.90
CA GLU A 40 16.65 7.49 -6.06
C GLU A 40 16.35 7.18 -4.58
N PHE A 41 15.10 7.23 -4.19
CA PHE A 41 14.66 7.02 -2.81
C PHE A 41 14.14 5.59 -2.60
N MET A 42 13.45 5.35 -1.49
CA MET A 42 12.91 4.05 -1.16
C MET A 42 11.47 3.92 -1.64
N ILE A 43 11.20 2.95 -2.53
CA ILE A 43 9.86 2.58 -2.98
C ILE A 43 9.41 1.36 -2.20
N GLY A 44 8.26 1.47 -1.52
CA GLY A 44 7.64 0.39 -0.74
C GLY A 44 6.22 0.07 -1.21
N GLY A 45 5.59 -0.91 -0.54
CA GLY A 45 4.22 -1.36 -0.86
C GLY A 45 4.15 -2.33 -2.05
N LYS A 46 5.26 -2.99 -2.42
CA LYS A 46 5.37 -3.85 -3.60
C LYS A 46 5.66 -5.30 -3.23
N ALA A 47 5.00 -6.25 -3.87
CA ALA A 47 5.30 -7.67 -3.75
C ALA A 47 6.61 -8.06 -4.47
N THR A 48 7.01 -7.30 -5.50
CA THR A 48 8.22 -7.52 -6.29
C THR A 48 8.76 -6.20 -6.84
N GLN A 49 10.06 -6.13 -7.04
CA GLN A 49 10.71 -5.02 -7.77
C GLN A 49 10.88 -5.30 -9.27
N ALA A 50 10.64 -6.55 -9.72
CA ALA A 50 10.76 -6.97 -11.12
C ALA A 50 9.56 -6.57 -11.98
N THR A 51 9.14 -5.31 -11.89
CA THR A 51 7.99 -4.73 -12.60
C THR A 51 8.41 -3.98 -13.87
N LEU A 52 7.48 -3.73 -14.80
CA LEU A 52 7.78 -3.03 -16.04
C LEU A 52 8.16 -1.57 -15.79
N THR A 53 7.44 -0.88 -14.89
CA THR A 53 7.80 0.45 -14.40
C THR A 53 8.02 0.41 -12.89
N PRO A 54 8.78 1.36 -12.30
CA PRO A 54 9.05 1.37 -10.85
C PRO A 54 7.79 1.36 -9.98
N TYR A 55 6.67 1.87 -10.50
CA TYR A 55 5.43 2.09 -9.77
C TYR A 55 4.30 1.13 -10.13
N ASP A 56 4.61 0.04 -10.86
CA ASP A 56 3.69 -1.06 -11.15
C ASP A 56 3.63 -2.06 -9.99
N ARG A 57 2.51 -2.80 -9.89
CA ARG A 57 2.27 -3.79 -8.83
C ARG A 57 2.53 -5.24 -9.27
N LEU A 58 2.42 -5.53 -10.56
CA LEU A 58 2.61 -6.88 -11.11
C LEU A 58 4.01 -7.03 -11.74
N PRO A 59 4.63 -8.23 -11.66
CA PRO A 59 5.91 -8.46 -12.30
C PRO A 59 5.79 -8.38 -13.83
N ALA A 60 6.82 -7.86 -14.50
CA ALA A 60 6.84 -7.71 -15.97
C ALA A 60 6.60 -9.05 -16.72
N SER A 61 6.99 -10.18 -16.12
CA SER A 61 6.75 -11.51 -16.70
C SER A 61 5.27 -11.87 -16.83
N TYR A 62 4.36 -11.18 -16.12
CA TYR A 62 2.92 -11.45 -16.16
C TYR A 62 2.20 -10.83 -17.36
N GLU A 63 2.86 -9.96 -18.12
CA GLU A 63 2.27 -9.29 -19.29
C GLU A 63 1.54 -10.25 -20.27
N LYS A 64 2.14 -11.44 -20.49
CA LYS A 64 1.62 -12.41 -21.47
C LYS A 64 0.87 -13.59 -20.85
N THR A 65 0.89 -13.73 -19.52
CA THR A 65 0.34 -14.89 -18.81
C THR A 65 -0.90 -14.58 -18.02
N THR A 66 -1.02 -13.35 -17.54
CA THR A 66 -2.16 -12.90 -16.75
C THR A 66 -3.30 -12.37 -17.65
N ARG A 67 -4.53 -12.38 -17.14
CA ARG A 67 -5.70 -11.84 -17.89
C ARG A 67 -5.47 -10.35 -18.22
N PRO A 68 -5.83 -9.88 -19.44
CA PRO A 68 -5.54 -8.50 -19.87
C PRO A 68 -6.05 -7.43 -18.93
N GLU A 69 -7.28 -7.58 -18.38
CA GLU A 69 -7.83 -6.61 -17.41
C GLU A 69 -7.07 -6.60 -16.09
N LEU A 70 -6.66 -7.77 -15.60
CA LEU A 70 -5.84 -7.87 -14.39
C LEU A 70 -4.46 -7.24 -14.60
N TRP A 71 -3.84 -7.48 -15.78
CA TRP A 71 -2.59 -6.84 -16.18
C TRP A 71 -2.72 -5.32 -16.23
N ARG A 72 -3.79 -4.81 -16.86
CA ARG A 72 -4.08 -3.38 -16.92
C ARG A 72 -4.18 -2.76 -15.51
N HIS A 73 -4.85 -3.43 -14.58
CA HIS A 73 -4.91 -2.99 -13.18
C HIS A 73 -3.56 -3.10 -12.46
N GLY A 74 -2.66 -3.95 -12.91
CA GLY A 74 -1.28 -4.06 -12.42
C GLY A 74 -0.48 -2.76 -12.55
N HIS A 75 -0.81 -1.92 -13.53
CA HIS A 75 -0.19 -0.60 -13.71
C HIS A 75 -0.73 0.47 -12.77
N HIS A 76 -1.85 0.26 -12.07
CA HIS A 76 -2.30 1.18 -11.03
C HIS A 76 -1.36 1.12 -9.83
N SER A 77 -0.97 2.28 -9.27
CA SER A 77 0.04 2.39 -8.22
C SER A 77 -0.54 2.29 -6.79
N ALA A 78 -1.73 1.69 -6.64
CA ALA A 78 -2.44 1.58 -5.36
C ALA A 78 -1.59 0.90 -4.28
N GLY A 79 -1.42 1.56 -3.14
CA GLY A 79 -0.64 1.06 -2.01
C GLY A 79 0.88 1.26 -2.14
N ILE A 80 1.38 1.67 -3.31
CA ILE A 80 2.80 2.01 -3.48
C ILE A 80 3.06 3.38 -2.86
N TYR A 81 4.22 3.52 -2.22
CA TYR A 81 4.67 4.75 -1.63
C TYR A 81 6.17 4.98 -1.85
N VAL A 82 6.58 6.25 -1.78
CA VAL A 82 7.98 6.67 -1.79
C VAL A 82 8.33 7.24 -0.42
N ARG A 83 9.43 6.77 0.19
CA ARG A 83 9.97 7.26 1.44
C ARG A 83 11.26 8.02 1.19
N PHE A 84 11.33 9.23 1.74
CA PHE A 84 12.50 10.11 1.66
C PHE A 84 12.59 10.98 2.92
N ARG A 85 13.73 11.64 3.11
CA ARG A 85 13.94 12.67 4.14
C ARG A 85 14.44 13.95 3.52
N THR A 86 14.06 15.09 4.08
CA THR A 86 14.54 16.40 3.68
C THR A 86 14.36 17.45 4.80
N ASP A 87 15.16 18.50 4.78
CA ASP A 87 15.01 19.71 5.61
C ASP A 87 14.40 20.88 4.82
N SER A 88 13.92 20.62 3.61
CA SER A 88 13.39 21.66 2.73
C SER A 88 12.18 22.38 3.33
N PRO A 89 12.11 23.71 3.22
CA PRO A 89 10.94 24.50 3.64
C PRO A 89 9.75 24.34 2.69
N ILE A 90 9.95 23.69 1.53
CA ILE A 90 8.94 23.43 0.51
C ILE A 90 9.17 22.05 -0.11
N ILE A 91 8.08 21.32 -0.34
CA ILE A 91 8.09 20.07 -1.12
C ILE A 91 7.07 20.21 -2.24
N LYS A 92 7.53 20.02 -3.46
CA LYS A 92 6.74 20.00 -4.69
C LYS A 92 6.88 18.62 -5.34
N ALA A 93 5.85 18.13 -6.01
CA ALA A 93 5.94 16.93 -6.81
C ALA A 93 5.57 17.21 -8.25
N ARG A 94 6.26 16.54 -9.18
CA ARG A 94 5.92 16.45 -10.60
C ARG A 94 5.76 14.99 -10.95
N TRP A 95 4.61 14.59 -11.50
CA TRP A 95 4.35 13.20 -11.85
C TRP A 95 3.53 13.07 -13.12
N THR A 96 3.70 11.95 -13.82
CA THR A 96 2.94 11.63 -15.03
C THR A 96 2.09 10.40 -14.80
N SER A 97 0.79 10.52 -15.05
CA SER A 97 -0.17 9.43 -14.99
C SER A 97 -0.04 8.51 -16.21
N TYR A 98 -0.21 7.21 -16.01
CA TYR A 98 -0.15 6.20 -17.07
C TYR A 98 -1.32 6.35 -18.05
N PHE A 99 -2.56 6.32 -17.53
CA PHE A 99 -3.78 6.32 -18.35
C PHE A 99 -4.37 7.72 -18.54
N GLY A 100 -4.28 8.61 -17.55
CA GLY A 100 -5.03 9.86 -17.47
C GLY A 100 -6.50 9.60 -17.09
N ALA A 101 -6.74 8.61 -16.21
CA ALA A 101 -8.07 8.12 -15.85
C ALA A 101 -8.96 9.19 -15.22
N TYR A 102 -10.26 9.08 -15.49
CA TYR A 102 -11.33 9.86 -14.86
C TYR A 102 -12.48 8.95 -14.49
N MET A 103 -13.10 9.19 -13.33
CA MET A 103 -14.30 8.50 -12.85
C MET A 103 -15.27 9.53 -12.26
N ASN A 104 -16.57 9.40 -12.54
CA ASN A 104 -17.57 10.38 -12.12
C ASN A 104 -17.96 10.30 -10.62
N HIS A 105 -17.56 9.23 -9.94
CA HIS A 105 -17.91 8.93 -8.54
C HIS A 105 -16.71 8.89 -7.59
N MET A 106 -15.51 9.16 -8.10
CA MET A 106 -14.29 9.20 -7.31
C MET A 106 -13.54 10.51 -7.50
N SER A 107 -12.95 11.04 -6.42
CA SER A 107 -12.20 12.28 -6.46
C SER A 107 -10.97 12.16 -7.38
N PRO A 108 -10.65 13.18 -8.20
CA PRO A 108 -9.42 13.18 -8.99
C PRO A 108 -8.15 12.99 -8.15
N ALA A 109 -8.15 13.46 -6.89
CA ALA A 109 -7.03 13.26 -5.96
C ALA A 109 -6.88 11.79 -5.56
N GLY A 110 -7.97 11.04 -5.41
CA GLY A 110 -7.92 9.59 -5.19
C GLY A 110 -7.49 8.83 -6.43
N ILE A 111 -8.01 9.22 -7.61
CA ILE A 111 -7.71 8.53 -8.88
C ILE A 111 -6.25 8.68 -9.27
N ARG A 112 -5.75 9.94 -9.40
CA ARG A 112 -4.46 10.29 -10.01
C ARG A 112 -3.56 11.16 -9.10
N GLY A 113 -4.00 11.45 -7.88
CA GLY A 113 -3.25 12.30 -6.96
C GLY A 113 -2.17 11.58 -6.18
N LEU A 114 -1.45 12.36 -5.40
CA LEU A 114 -0.42 11.93 -4.46
C LEU A 114 -0.81 12.39 -3.05
N ASP A 115 -0.32 11.69 -2.02
CA ASP A 115 -0.72 11.99 -0.64
C ASP A 115 0.49 11.96 0.29
N LEU A 116 0.90 13.14 0.80
CA LEU A 116 2.11 13.31 1.61
C LEU A 116 1.81 13.21 3.10
N TYR A 117 2.62 12.41 3.77
CA TYR A 117 2.66 12.25 5.22
C TYR A 117 4.05 12.60 5.77
N VAL A 118 4.11 13.15 6.97
CA VAL A 118 5.34 13.38 7.73
C VAL A 118 5.37 12.49 8.97
N LEU A 119 6.54 11.94 9.28
CA LEU A 119 6.77 11.21 10.52
C LEU A 119 7.13 12.21 11.62
N ASP A 120 6.31 12.28 12.65
CA ASP A 120 6.56 13.09 13.83
C ASP A 120 6.20 12.32 15.11
N GLU A 121 7.05 12.36 16.12
CA GLU A 121 6.88 11.60 17.37
C GLU A 121 6.51 10.11 17.16
N GLY A 122 7.08 9.49 16.13
CA GLY A 122 6.85 8.08 15.79
C GLY A 122 5.48 7.79 15.16
N LYS A 123 4.75 8.81 14.68
CA LYS A 123 3.46 8.68 14.00
C LYS A 123 3.46 9.42 12.66
N TRP A 124 2.69 8.88 11.72
CA TRP A 124 2.49 9.47 10.41
C TRP A 124 1.32 10.45 10.41
N TYR A 125 1.61 11.72 10.16
CA TYR A 125 0.60 12.78 10.05
C TYR A 125 0.41 13.21 8.60
N PHE A 126 -0.84 13.33 8.18
CA PHE A 126 -1.18 13.89 6.89
C PHE A 126 -0.68 15.34 6.78
N THR A 127 0.00 15.63 5.67
CA THR A 127 0.68 16.92 5.48
C THR A 127 0.18 17.65 4.24
N GLY A 128 -0.07 16.93 3.13
CA GLY A 128 -0.52 17.57 1.91
C GLY A 128 -0.95 16.58 0.84
N VAL A 129 -1.70 17.09 -0.14
CA VAL A 129 -2.20 16.31 -1.27
C VAL A 129 -1.74 16.91 -2.59
N GLY A 130 -1.19 16.10 -3.48
CA GLY A 130 -0.91 16.46 -4.87
C GLY A 130 -2.16 16.32 -5.71
N ARG A 131 -2.78 17.44 -6.09
CA ARG A 131 -3.95 17.44 -6.96
C ARG A 131 -3.50 17.32 -8.42
N PRO A 132 -4.02 16.33 -9.17
CA PRO A 132 -3.61 16.14 -10.55
C PRO A 132 -4.11 17.28 -11.44
N SER A 133 -3.41 17.50 -12.55
CA SER A 133 -3.88 18.38 -13.63
C SER A 133 -5.21 17.86 -14.17
N ARG A 134 -6.12 18.78 -14.50
CA ARG A 134 -7.41 18.44 -15.08
C ARG A 134 -7.24 17.89 -16.51
N ASP A 135 -6.39 18.53 -17.28
CA ASP A 135 -6.35 18.38 -18.74
C ASP A 135 -5.11 17.62 -19.23
N ASN A 136 -4.10 17.43 -18.37
CA ASN A 136 -2.83 16.81 -18.72
C ASN A 136 -2.55 15.55 -17.90
N LYS A 137 -1.85 14.58 -18.51
CA LYS A 137 -1.33 13.42 -17.77
C LYS A 137 -0.24 13.81 -16.77
N THR A 138 0.61 14.78 -17.15
CA THR A 138 1.65 15.32 -16.26
C THR A 138 1.05 16.39 -15.37
N SER A 139 1.33 16.26 -14.10
CA SER A 139 0.85 17.14 -13.02
C SER A 139 2.04 17.68 -12.24
N GLU A 140 1.92 18.90 -11.74
CA GLU A 140 2.88 19.53 -10.85
C GLU A 140 2.12 20.25 -9.73
N TYR A 141 2.50 19.98 -8.47
CA TYR A 141 1.79 20.54 -7.33
C TYR A 141 2.68 20.74 -6.12
N VAL A 142 2.51 21.87 -5.42
CA VAL A 142 3.15 22.10 -4.12
C VAL A 142 2.40 21.29 -3.06
N LEU A 143 3.07 20.30 -2.50
CA LEU A 143 2.51 19.44 -1.46
C LEU A 143 2.46 20.15 -0.11
N VAL A 144 3.55 20.82 0.26
CA VAL A 144 3.66 21.61 1.49
C VAL A 144 4.68 22.71 1.29
N LYS A 145 4.53 23.85 1.99
CA LYS A 145 5.45 24.99 1.97
C LYS A 145 5.44 25.75 3.29
N ASN A 146 6.38 26.69 3.44
CA ASN A 146 6.54 27.55 4.61
C ASN A 146 6.91 26.74 5.88
N MET A 147 7.65 25.67 5.70
CA MET A 147 8.19 24.89 6.82
C MET A 147 9.48 25.51 7.34
N ASP A 148 9.78 25.30 8.61
CA ASP A 148 11.12 25.54 9.16
C ASP A 148 12.11 24.50 8.58
N ARG A 149 13.39 24.90 8.44
CA ARG A 149 14.48 24.02 7.99
C ARG A 149 14.86 23.05 9.09
N LYS A 150 14.12 21.93 9.14
CA LYS A 150 14.36 20.80 10.02
C LYS A 150 14.23 19.52 9.21
N GLU A 151 15.23 18.64 9.27
CA GLU A 151 15.17 17.35 8.62
C GLU A 151 14.02 16.51 9.19
N ARG A 152 13.18 15.99 8.29
CA ARG A 152 12.02 15.15 8.61
C ARG A 152 11.93 13.98 7.61
N GLU A 153 11.32 12.92 8.06
CA GLU A 153 10.97 11.75 7.26
C GLU A 153 9.60 11.93 6.63
N TYR A 154 9.49 11.62 5.36
CA TYR A 154 8.25 11.74 4.58
C TYR A 154 7.86 10.42 3.92
N MET A 155 6.56 10.23 3.71
CA MET A 155 5.97 9.14 2.95
C MET A 155 4.96 9.71 1.96
N LEU A 156 5.15 9.44 0.67
CA LEU A 156 4.31 9.91 -0.43
C LEU A 156 3.60 8.72 -1.04
N TYR A 157 2.30 8.54 -0.74
CA TYR A 157 1.45 7.52 -1.37
C TYR A 157 1.08 7.92 -2.78
N LEU A 158 1.02 6.92 -3.68
CA LEU A 158 0.75 7.09 -5.09
C LEU A 158 -0.71 6.83 -5.45
N SER A 159 -1.06 7.15 -6.69
CA SER A 159 -2.40 7.09 -7.29
C SER A 159 -3.08 5.72 -7.13
N LEU A 160 -4.40 5.70 -6.87
CA LEU A 160 -5.14 4.46 -6.61
C LEU A 160 -5.75 3.83 -7.88
N TYR A 161 -6.27 4.66 -8.80
CA TYR A 161 -6.96 4.21 -10.01
C TYR A 161 -6.29 4.66 -11.30
N ASP A 162 -5.02 5.08 -11.20
CA ASP A 162 -4.11 5.30 -12.32
C ASP A 162 -2.70 4.84 -11.91
N GLY A 163 -1.85 4.61 -12.89
CA GLY A 163 -0.42 4.36 -12.67
C GLY A 163 0.36 5.66 -12.68
N VAL A 164 1.52 5.65 -12.06
CA VAL A 164 2.55 6.67 -12.17
C VAL A 164 3.66 6.14 -13.06
N THR A 165 4.02 6.88 -14.12
CA THR A 165 5.12 6.49 -15.03
C THR A 165 6.41 7.22 -14.71
N SER A 166 6.32 8.44 -14.19
CA SER A 166 7.46 9.23 -13.70
C SER A 166 7.04 10.03 -12.47
N LEU A 167 7.95 10.20 -11.54
CA LEU A 167 7.74 10.99 -10.32
C LEU A 167 9.06 11.67 -9.93
N GLU A 168 8.99 12.98 -9.75
CA GLU A 168 10.10 13.80 -9.26
C GLU A 168 9.65 14.55 -8.00
N ILE A 169 10.56 14.67 -7.04
CA ILE A 169 10.38 15.43 -5.81
C ILE A 169 11.24 16.69 -5.90
N GLY A 170 10.58 17.84 -5.94
CA GLY A 170 11.19 19.17 -5.96
C GLY A 170 11.36 19.72 -4.56
N VAL A 171 12.59 20.12 -4.21
CA VAL A 171 12.96 20.71 -2.93
C VAL A 171 13.78 21.98 -3.16
N ASP A 172 13.88 22.85 -2.16
CA ASP A 172 14.77 24.02 -2.23
C ASP A 172 16.20 23.58 -2.53
N GLY A 173 16.87 24.26 -3.48
CA GLY A 173 18.19 23.87 -3.99
C GLY A 173 19.33 23.89 -2.96
N SER A 174 19.12 24.52 -1.80
CA SER A 174 20.07 24.51 -0.67
C SER A 174 19.77 23.45 0.39
N SER A 175 18.71 22.66 0.18
CA SER A 175 18.25 21.65 1.15
C SER A 175 18.89 20.29 0.92
N VAL A 176 18.97 19.52 2.00
CA VAL A 176 19.35 18.10 1.94
C VAL A 176 18.11 17.28 1.59
N ILE A 177 18.26 16.32 0.68
CA ILE A 177 17.27 15.29 0.41
C ILE A 177 17.97 13.93 0.30
N GLY A 178 17.35 12.86 0.76
CA GLY A 178 17.96 11.52 0.71
C GLY A 178 17.02 10.39 1.09
N LYS A 179 17.56 9.18 1.09
CA LYS A 179 16.84 7.97 1.52
C LYS A 179 16.43 8.09 2.99
N PRO A 180 15.32 7.44 3.40
CA PRO A 180 14.87 7.43 4.79
C PRO A 180 15.94 6.81 5.70
N GLN A 181 16.01 7.28 6.94
CA GLN A 181 16.87 6.75 8.00
C GLN A 181 16.08 5.98 9.06
N VAL A 182 14.75 6.18 9.11
CA VAL A 182 13.87 5.50 10.05
C VAL A 182 13.13 4.39 9.32
N ASP A 183 13.15 3.16 9.85
CA ASP A 183 12.37 2.03 9.31
C ASP A 183 10.92 2.10 9.83
N SER A 184 10.13 2.98 9.24
CA SER A 184 8.70 3.14 9.49
C SER A 184 7.99 3.54 8.19
N PRO A 185 6.94 2.82 7.75
CA PRO A 185 6.50 1.52 8.27
C PRO A 185 7.58 0.44 8.13
N ARG A 186 7.62 -0.48 9.09
CA ARG A 186 8.61 -1.57 9.11
C ARG A 186 8.34 -2.57 7.99
N ARG A 187 9.38 -2.89 7.20
CA ARG A 187 9.24 -3.62 5.94
C ARG A 187 9.60 -5.11 5.99
N GLY A 188 10.32 -5.53 6.99
CA GLY A 188 10.89 -6.89 7.03
C GLY A 188 9.86 -8.03 6.97
N CYS A 189 8.60 -7.78 7.37
CA CYS A 189 7.53 -8.78 7.38
C CYS A 189 6.20 -8.11 6.99
N PRO A 190 5.92 -7.92 5.68
CA PRO A 190 4.73 -7.21 5.24
C PRO A 190 3.44 -8.00 5.46
N ILE A 191 2.32 -7.29 5.55
CA ILE A 191 0.99 -7.84 5.41
C ILE A 191 0.64 -7.81 3.92
N VAL A 192 0.29 -8.96 3.33
CA VAL A 192 -0.08 -9.05 1.91
C VAL A 192 -1.58 -9.18 1.79
N MET A 193 -2.24 -8.18 1.21
CA MET A 193 -3.70 -8.12 1.08
C MET A 193 -4.11 -8.23 -0.38
N TYR A 194 -4.93 -9.24 -0.69
CA TYR A 194 -5.54 -9.47 -1.99
C TYR A 194 -7.02 -9.17 -1.94
N GLY A 195 -7.54 -8.41 -2.90
CA GLY A 195 -8.96 -8.05 -2.90
C GLY A 195 -9.41 -7.25 -4.13
N THR A 196 -10.56 -6.60 -3.96
CA THR A 196 -11.38 -6.00 -5.01
C THR A 196 -11.10 -4.50 -5.20
N SER A 197 -12.03 -3.78 -5.85
CA SER A 197 -12.05 -2.31 -5.94
C SER A 197 -12.00 -1.64 -4.56
N ILE A 198 -12.66 -2.23 -3.56
CA ILE A 198 -12.67 -1.72 -2.19
C ILE A 198 -11.25 -1.74 -1.61
N LEU A 199 -10.51 -2.83 -1.82
CA LEU A 199 -9.12 -2.93 -1.37
C LEU A 199 -8.18 -2.05 -2.21
N GLN A 200 -8.42 -1.93 -3.52
CA GLN A 200 -7.66 -1.03 -4.38
C GLN A 200 -7.79 0.44 -3.94
N GLY A 201 -8.94 0.81 -3.37
CA GLY A 201 -9.21 2.13 -2.82
C GLY A 201 -10.27 2.95 -3.53
N GLY A 202 -11.19 2.29 -4.24
CA GLY A 202 -12.39 2.97 -4.77
C GLY A 202 -13.37 3.24 -3.62
N CYS A 203 -13.79 4.36 -3.46
CA CYS A 203 -13.90 5.72 -3.80
C CYS A 203 -13.42 6.62 -2.67
N VAL A 204 -12.28 6.31 -2.07
CA VAL A 204 -11.69 7.17 -1.04
C VAL A 204 -11.25 8.50 -1.62
N SER A 205 -11.20 9.52 -0.78
CA SER A 205 -10.90 10.90 -1.20
C SER A 205 -9.48 11.09 -1.76
N ARG A 206 -8.49 10.32 -1.27
CA ARG A 206 -7.06 10.46 -1.58
C ARG A 206 -6.28 9.17 -1.23
N PRO A 207 -5.09 8.94 -1.76
CA PRO A 207 -4.35 7.67 -1.63
C PRO A 207 -4.12 7.18 -0.20
N GLY A 208 -3.76 8.05 0.71
CA GLY A 208 -3.51 7.68 2.10
C GLY A 208 -4.76 7.28 2.90
N MET A 209 -5.97 7.42 2.32
CA MET A 209 -7.22 7.00 2.96
C MET A 209 -7.66 5.59 2.59
N VAL A 210 -6.96 4.91 1.68
CA VAL A 210 -7.26 3.51 1.39
C VAL A 210 -7.03 2.62 2.63
N ASN A 211 -7.83 1.58 2.77
CA ASN A 211 -7.80 0.67 3.92
C ASN A 211 -6.39 0.11 4.21
N THR A 212 -5.63 -0.25 3.17
CA THR A 212 -4.25 -0.74 3.32
C THR A 212 -3.32 0.31 3.91
N SER A 213 -3.38 1.57 3.44
CA SER A 213 -2.56 2.67 3.98
C SER A 213 -2.95 3.05 5.41
N LEU A 214 -4.23 2.94 5.77
CA LEU A 214 -4.68 3.14 7.16
C LEU A 214 -4.20 2.01 8.08
N ILE A 215 -4.27 0.75 7.63
CA ILE A 215 -3.75 -0.42 8.39
C ILE A 215 -2.24 -0.32 8.56
N GLU A 216 -1.52 0.05 7.49
CA GLU A 216 -0.07 0.25 7.48
C GLU A 216 0.36 1.24 8.56
N ARG A 217 -0.22 2.44 8.59
CA ARG A 217 0.09 3.45 9.60
C ARG A 217 -0.37 3.07 11.01
N ALA A 218 -1.50 2.36 11.15
CA ALA A 218 -2.02 1.91 12.44
C ALA A 218 -1.17 0.82 13.09
N LEU A 219 -0.43 0.03 12.29
CA LEU A 219 0.41 -1.07 12.73
C LEU A 219 1.90 -0.72 12.68
N ASP A 220 2.26 0.35 12.01
CA ASP A 220 3.64 0.68 11.64
C ASP A 220 4.32 -0.52 10.95
N MET A 221 3.61 -1.14 10.00
CA MET A 221 4.07 -2.29 9.23
C MET A 221 3.68 -2.12 7.77
N GLU A 222 4.60 -2.45 6.84
CA GLU A 222 4.32 -2.42 5.41
C GLU A 222 3.12 -3.28 5.04
N VAL A 223 2.23 -2.72 4.22
CA VAL A 223 1.08 -3.43 3.66
C VAL A 223 1.16 -3.41 2.14
N ILE A 224 1.23 -4.59 1.54
CA ILE A 224 1.21 -4.77 0.09
C ILE A 224 -0.25 -4.84 -0.38
N ASN A 225 -0.65 -3.87 -1.22
CA ASN A 225 -1.99 -3.78 -1.78
C ASN A 225 -2.08 -4.51 -3.12
N LEU A 226 -2.72 -5.67 -3.15
CA LEU A 226 -3.08 -6.42 -4.36
C LEU A 226 -4.61 -6.38 -4.57
N GLY A 227 -5.20 -5.19 -4.45
CA GLY A 227 -6.58 -4.90 -4.83
C GLY A 227 -6.68 -4.65 -6.33
N PHE A 228 -7.62 -5.34 -7.00
CA PHE A 228 -7.86 -5.25 -8.44
C PHE A 228 -9.35 -5.08 -8.71
N SER A 229 -9.75 -3.88 -9.09
CA SER A 229 -11.16 -3.50 -9.31
C SER A 229 -11.86 -4.44 -10.29
N GLY A 230 -12.94 -5.11 -9.85
CA GLY A 230 -13.66 -6.10 -10.66
C GLY A 230 -12.88 -7.39 -10.96
N ASN A 231 -11.64 -7.52 -10.50
CA ASN A 231 -10.70 -8.55 -10.96
C ASN A 231 -10.07 -9.40 -9.84
N ALA A 232 -10.59 -9.37 -8.63
CA ALA A 232 -10.17 -10.29 -7.57
C ALA A 232 -10.88 -11.65 -7.74
N LEU A 233 -10.51 -12.39 -8.78
CA LEU A 233 -11.19 -13.59 -9.23
C LEU A 233 -10.49 -14.90 -8.83
N LEU A 234 -9.62 -14.89 -7.82
CA LEU A 234 -8.84 -16.05 -7.35
C LEU A 234 -7.92 -16.63 -8.43
N ASP A 235 -7.31 -15.76 -9.24
CA ASP A 235 -6.32 -16.14 -10.25
C ASP A 235 -5.04 -16.66 -9.58
N LEU A 236 -4.55 -17.83 -10.02
CA LEU A 236 -3.43 -18.51 -9.36
C LEU A 236 -2.10 -17.78 -9.52
N ASP A 237 -1.92 -16.99 -10.58
CA ASP A 237 -0.75 -16.13 -10.76
C ASP A 237 -0.66 -15.09 -9.63
N ILE A 238 -1.79 -14.57 -9.14
CA ILE A 238 -1.80 -13.67 -7.98
C ILE A 238 -1.49 -14.44 -6.67
N ALA A 239 -1.99 -15.66 -6.51
CA ALA A 239 -1.60 -16.50 -5.37
C ALA A 239 -0.08 -16.76 -5.38
N GLN A 240 0.51 -17.04 -6.55
CA GLN A 240 1.95 -17.22 -6.74
C GLN A 240 2.74 -15.93 -6.43
N LEU A 241 2.25 -14.76 -6.86
CA LEU A 241 2.85 -13.48 -6.51
C LEU A 241 2.83 -13.24 -5.00
N MET A 242 1.70 -13.48 -4.33
CA MET A 242 1.60 -13.38 -2.87
C MET A 242 2.59 -14.34 -2.19
N ALA A 243 2.66 -15.58 -2.66
CA ALA A 243 3.55 -16.61 -2.15
C ALA A 243 5.05 -16.32 -2.40
N SER A 244 5.38 -15.48 -3.39
CA SER A 244 6.77 -15.08 -3.68
C SER A 244 7.33 -14.04 -2.72
N VAL A 245 6.51 -13.42 -1.87
CA VAL A 245 6.98 -12.53 -0.80
C VAL A 245 7.72 -13.38 0.23
N GLU A 246 9.00 -13.09 0.47
CA GLU A 246 9.88 -13.97 1.25
C GLU A 246 9.44 -14.20 2.71
N THR A 247 8.99 -13.15 3.39
CA THR A 247 8.67 -13.18 4.83
C THR A 247 7.34 -12.51 5.14
N PRO A 248 6.22 -12.95 4.52
CA PRO A 248 4.92 -12.33 4.78
C PRO A 248 4.48 -12.57 6.24
N ALA A 249 4.00 -11.53 6.92
CA ALA A 249 3.51 -11.68 8.28
C ALA A 249 2.08 -12.26 8.32
N VAL A 250 1.22 -11.83 7.42
CA VAL A 250 -0.19 -12.24 7.31
C VAL A 250 -0.63 -12.12 5.86
N TYR A 251 -1.40 -13.08 5.39
CA TYR A 251 -2.18 -12.97 4.16
C TYR A 251 -3.62 -12.57 4.47
N VAL A 252 -4.20 -11.70 3.64
CA VAL A 252 -5.62 -11.34 3.70
C VAL A 252 -6.26 -11.65 2.35
N MET A 253 -7.32 -12.44 2.33
CA MET A 253 -8.15 -12.77 1.18
C MET A 253 -9.48 -12.04 1.28
N ASP A 254 -9.65 -10.97 0.49
CA ASP A 254 -10.82 -10.08 0.45
C ASP A 254 -11.44 -10.04 -0.97
N ASN A 255 -11.66 -11.23 -1.54
CA ASN A 255 -12.10 -11.43 -2.91
C ASN A 255 -13.62 -11.54 -3.07
N ALA A 256 -14.37 -11.75 -2.00
CA ALA A 256 -15.79 -12.08 -2.06
C ALA A 256 -16.66 -11.10 -2.89
N PRO A 257 -16.43 -9.77 -2.88
CA PRO A 257 -17.21 -8.85 -3.71
C PRO A 257 -17.07 -9.06 -5.23
N ASN A 258 -15.98 -9.66 -5.72
CA ASN A 258 -15.82 -9.96 -7.14
C ASN A 258 -16.09 -11.41 -7.51
N CYS A 259 -16.15 -12.33 -6.55
CA CYS A 259 -16.36 -13.75 -6.79
C CYS A 259 -17.81 -14.15 -6.48
N LYS A 260 -18.52 -14.72 -7.45
CA LYS A 260 -19.79 -15.42 -7.18
C LYS A 260 -19.54 -16.68 -6.32
N ALA A 261 -20.59 -17.21 -5.72
CA ALA A 261 -20.51 -18.35 -4.80
C ALA A 261 -19.84 -19.57 -5.45
N ASP A 262 -20.24 -19.93 -6.67
CA ASP A 262 -19.68 -21.03 -7.45
C ASP A 262 -18.15 -20.87 -7.68
N ARG A 263 -17.69 -19.64 -7.94
CA ARG A 263 -16.28 -19.37 -8.11
C ARG A 263 -15.49 -19.48 -6.79
N ILE A 264 -16.07 -19.01 -5.69
CA ILE A 264 -15.47 -19.18 -4.35
C ILE A 264 -15.31 -20.68 -4.03
N GLU A 265 -16.36 -21.47 -4.27
CA GLU A 265 -16.36 -22.91 -4.02
C GLU A 265 -15.32 -23.65 -4.87
N ALA A 266 -15.20 -23.28 -6.15
CA ALA A 266 -14.31 -23.94 -7.10
C ALA A 266 -12.83 -23.61 -6.87
N HIS A 267 -12.48 -22.34 -6.52
CA HIS A 267 -11.09 -21.87 -6.61
C HIS A 267 -10.44 -21.51 -5.27
N SER A 268 -11.21 -21.24 -4.19
CA SER A 268 -10.60 -20.75 -2.93
C SER A 268 -9.64 -21.73 -2.29
N VAL A 269 -9.91 -23.04 -2.37
CA VAL A 269 -9.04 -24.07 -1.77
C VAL A 269 -7.69 -24.14 -2.50
N GLU A 270 -7.71 -24.07 -3.83
CA GLU A 270 -6.48 -24.12 -4.64
C GLU A 270 -5.65 -22.85 -4.43
N PHE A 271 -6.28 -21.67 -4.47
CA PHE A 271 -5.62 -20.40 -4.15
C PHE A 271 -4.95 -20.43 -2.77
N PHE A 272 -5.69 -20.87 -1.75
CA PHE A 272 -5.16 -21.01 -0.38
C PHE A 272 -3.99 -22.00 -0.33
N ARG A 273 -4.06 -23.12 -1.06
CA ARG A 273 -3.01 -24.13 -1.06
C ARG A 273 -1.68 -23.56 -1.57
N VAL A 274 -1.69 -22.73 -2.64
CA VAL A 274 -0.48 -22.06 -3.11
C VAL A 274 0.20 -21.25 -2.00
N LEU A 275 -0.57 -20.50 -1.22
CA LEU A 275 -0.04 -19.72 -0.10
C LEU A 275 0.48 -20.64 1.03
N ARG A 276 -0.25 -21.71 1.33
CA ARG A 276 0.09 -22.62 2.43
C ARG A 276 1.31 -23.48 2.11
N ASP A 277 1.47 -23.92 0.87
CA ASP A 277 2.62 -24.70 0.43
C ASP A 277 3.92 -23.88 0.48
N ALA A 278 3.86 -22.60 0.12
CA ALA A 278 5.00 -21.69 0.21
C ALA A 278 5.31 -21.28 1.67
N HIS A 279 4.26 -21.00 2.46
CA HIS A 279 4.39 -20.49 3.82
C HIS A 279 3.48 -21.25 4.79
N PRO A 280 3.90 -22.45 5.26
CA PRO A 280 3.06 -23.37 6.03
C PRO A 280 2.49 -22.78 7.32
N ASP A 281 3.19 -21.83 7.92
CA ASP A 281 2.85 -21.28 9.23
C ASP A 281 2.32 -19.84 9.20
N VAL A 282 2.26 -19.20 8.03
CA VAL A 282 1.77 -17.81 7.91
C VAL A 282 0.24 -17.79 8.05
N PRO A 283 -0.31 -16.93 8.93
CA PRO A 283 -1.75 -16.79 9.10
C PRO A 283 -2.44 -16.25 7.86
N VAL A 284 -3.66 -16.73 7.61
CA VAL A 284 -4.54 -16.24 6.55
C VAL A 284 -5.83 -15.70 7.18
N VAL A 285 -6.20 -14.47 6.83
CA VAL A 285 -7.46 -13.82 7.19
C VAL A 285 -8.38 -13.87 5.99
N ILE A 286 -9.57 -14.41 6.15
CA ILE A 286 -10.61 -14.51 5.13
C ILE A 286 -11.68 -13.48 5.46
N VAL A 287 -12.02 -12.62 4.49
CA VAL A 287 -12.99 -11.53 4.67
C VAL A 287 -14.24 -11.81 3.83
N GLU A 288 -15.42 -11.66 4.42
CA GLU A 288 -16.71 -11.75 3.72
C GLU A 288 -16.96 -10.54 2.84
N HIS A 289 -17.95 -10.68 1.96
CA HIS A 289 -18.55 -9.56 1.23
C HIS A 289 -19.26 -8.62 2.22
N PRO A 290 -19.07 -7.30 2.13
CA PRO A 290 -19.84 -6.33 2.91
C PRO A 290 -21.34 -6.45 2.64
N LEU A 291 -22.16 -6.14 3.64
CA LEU A 291 -23.61 -6.06 3.47
C LEU A 291 -23.98 -4.67 2.91
N TYR A 292 -24.27 -4.59 1.62
CA TYR A 292 -24.56 -3.34 0.93
C TYR A 292 -25.94 -2.75 1.29
N PRO A 293 -26.13 -1.42 1.18
CA PRO A 293 -27.40 -0.76 1.45
C PRO A 293 -28.53 -1.22 0.53
N THR A 294 -28.22 -1.54 -0.72
CA THR A 294 -29.13 -2.01 -1.77
C THR A 294 -29.83 -3.31 -1.40
N MET A 295 -29.20 -4.19 -0.59
CA MET A 295 -29.81 -5.44 -0.08
C MET A 295 -31.14 -5.23 0.64
N ARG A 296 -31.41 -4.03 1.14
CA ARG A 296 -32.66 -3.73 1.85
C ARG A 296 -33.89 -3.85 0.95
N LEU A 297 -33.75 -3.51 -0.34
CA LEU A 297 -34.84 -3.51 -1.32
C LEU A 297 -34.60 -4.43 -2.51
N ASN A 298 -33.34 -4.67 -2.86
CA ASN A 298 -32.96 -5.55 -3.97
C ASN A 298 -32.80 -7.00 -3.48
N ASN A 299 -33.86 -7.80 -3.66
CA ASN A 299 -33.86 -9.20 -3.22
C ASN A 299 -32.81 -10.05 -3.97
N VAL A 300 -32.61 -9.81 -5.26
CA VAL A 300 -31.66 -10.57 -6.08
C VAL A 300 -30.24 -10.34 -5.58
N GLU A 301 -29.87 -9.10 -5.34
CA GLU A 301 -28.55 -8.75 -4.81
C GLU A 301 -28.36 -9.29 -3.38
N ARG A 302 -29.39 -9.21 -2.56
CA ARG A 302 -29.35 -9.76 -1.20
C ARG A 302 -29.09 -11.27 -1.22
N GLU A 303 -29.77 -12.01 -2.06
CA GLU A 303 -29.59 -13.45 -2.20
C GLU A 303 -28.19 -13.80 -2.72
N ASP A 304 -27.68 -13.05 -3.70
CA ASP A 304 -26.33 -13.23 -4.25
C ASP A 304 -25.25 -12.96 -3.18
N ILE A 305 -25.35 -11.85 -2.44
CA ILE A 305 -24.39 -11.53 -1.35
C ILE A 305 -24.43 -12.58 -0.23
N ILE A 306 -25.62 -13.03 0.15
CA ILE A 306 -25.76 -14.12 1.15
C ILE A 306 -25.13 -15.41 0.63
N ALA A 307 -25.33 -15.75 -0.64
CA ALA A 307 -24.73 -16.95 -1.23
C ALA A 307 -23.20 -16.87 -1.23
N ARG A 308 -22.62 -15.72 -1.61
CA ARG A 308 -21.17 -15.48 -1.56
C ARG A 308 -20.62 -15.63 -0.13
N ASN A 309 -21.28 -15.04 0.86
CA ASN A 309 -20.84 -15.11 2.25
C ASN A 309 -20.97 -16.53 2.81
N ASN A 310 -22.02 -17.28 2.44
CA ASN A 310 -22.17 -18.68 2.79
C ASN A 310 -21.02 -19.53 2.18
N ALA A 311 -20.66 -19.31 0.90
CA ALA A 311 -19.55 -20.01 0.27
C ALA A 311 -18.20 -19.64 0.92
N GLN A 312 -17.98 -18.37 1.26
CA GLN A 312 -16.78 -17.92 1.96
C GLN A 312 -16.66 -18.52 3.36
N LYS A 313 -17.77 -18.59 4.09
CA LYS A 313 -17.84 -19.23 5.41
C LYS A 313 -17.62 -20.75 5.33
N ALA A 314 -18.25 -21.41 4.36
CA ALA A 314 -18.05 -22.84 4.12
C ALA A 314 -16.58 -23.17 3.78
N PHE A 315 -15.92 -22.32 2.98
CA PHE A 315 -14.49 -22.43 2.71
C PHE A 315 -13.66 -22.33 4.00
N TYR A 316 -13.90 -21.31 4.83
CA TYR A 316 -13.23 -21.17 6.12
C TYR A 316 -13.45 -22.41 7.02
N GLU A 317 -14.68 -22.88 7.15
CA GLU A 317 -15.03 -24.04 7.97
C GLU A 317 -14.39 -25.34 7.46
N LYS A 318 -14.29 -25.49 6.12
CA LYS A 318 -13.58 -26.61 5.48
C LYS A 318 -12.10 -26.64 5.89
N LEU A 319 -11.43 -25.50 5.86
CA LEU A 319 -10.04 -25.37 6.31
C LEU A 319 -9.90 -25.72 7.80
N ARG A 320 -10.81 -25.20 8.63
CA ARG A 320 -10.81 -25.51 10.08
C ARG A 320 -11.00 -27.01 10.37
N LYS A 321 -11.92 -27.66 9.65
CA LYS A 321 -12.16 -29.12 9.75
C LYS A 321 -10.94 -29.92 9.27
N ALA A 322 -10.21 -29.43 8.30
CA ALA A 322 -8.97 -30.04 7.82
C ALA A 322 -7.77 -29.84 8.78
N GLY A 323 -7.97 -29.18 9.92
CA GLY A 323 -6.93 -28.98 10.94
C GLY A 323 -6.14 -27.68 10.81
N GLU A 324 -6.50 -26.79 9.87
CA GLU A 324 -5.86 -25.49 9.72
C GLU A 324 -6.13 -24.59 10.95
N LYS A 325 -5.08 -24.32 11.73
CA LYS A 325 -5.18 -23.55 12.98
C LYS A 325 -5.00 -22.05 12.77
N ARG A 326 -4.25 -21.64 11.76
CA ARG A 326 -3.86 -20.24 11.47
C ARG A 326 -4.72 -19.61 10.36
N VAL A 327 -6.01 -19.92 10.35
CA VAL A 327 -7.00 -19.24 9.53
C VAL A 327 -7.96 -18.46 10.43
N TYR A 328 -8.27 -17.24 10.03
CA TYR A 328 -9.10 -16.28 10.73
C TYR A 328 -10.20 -15.77 9.83
N TYR A 329 -11.28 -15.28 10.39
CA TYR A 329 -12.46 -14.91 9.65
C TYR A 329 -13.01 -13.55 10.09
N VAL A 330 -13.44 -12.74 9.13
CA VAL A 330 -14.11 -11.45 9.35
C VAL A 330 -15.47 -11.49 8.67
N SER A 331 -16.54 -11.34 9.47
CA SER A 331 -17.91 -11.27 8.95
C SER A 331 -18.18 -9.96 8.22
N GLY A 332 -18.96 -10.02 7.15
CA GLY A 332 -19.40 -8.88 6.36
C GLY A 332 -20.33 -7.91 7.10
N GLU A 333 -20.96 -8.34 8.19
CA GLU A 333 -21.91 -7.55 8.97
C GLU A 333 -21.32 -6.24 9.51
N LYS A 334 -20.04 -6.23 9.87
CA LYS A 334 -19.36 -5.12 10.53
C LYS A 334 -18.48 -4.27 9.59
N LEU A 335 -18.43 -4.62 8.30
CA LEU A 335 -17.56 -3.94 7.33
C LEU A 335 -18.08 -2.56 6.92
N LEU A 336 -19.36 -2.27 7.14
CA LEU A 336 -19.99 -0.96 7.02
C LEU A 336 -20.72 -0.59 8.30
N ASP A 337 -21.03 0.70 8.44
CA ASP A 337 -21.90 1.20 9.52
C ASP A 337 -23.31 0.62 9.44
N GLU A 338 -24.11 0.83 10.49
CA GLU A 338 -25.47 0.31 10.58
C GLU A 338 -26.38 0.89 9.48
N MET A 339 -26.25 2.18 9.21
CA MET A 339 -27.06 2.90 8.21
C MET A 339 -26.55 2.71 6.77
N LYS A 340 -25.37 2.14 6.59
CA LYS A 340 -24.70 1.90 5.30
C LYS A 340 -24.36 3.18 4.53
N GLU A 341 -24.16 4.31 5.24
CA GLU A 341 -23.81 5.61 4.65
C GLU A 341 -22.34 5.67 4.16
N GLY A 342 -21.54 4.67 4.45
CA GLY A 342 -20.12 4.61 4.11
C GLY A 342 -19.81 4.31 2.65
N THR A 343 -20.76 4.40 1.70
CA THR A 343 -20.54 4.14 0.27
C THR A 343 -20.91 5.39 -0.57
N VAL A 344 -20.30 5.50 -1.77
CA VAL A 344 -20.60 6.58 -2.70
C VAL A 344 -21.72 6.22 -3.67
N ASP A 345 -21.85 4.94 -4.01
CA ASP A 345 -22.74 4.41 -5.05
C ASP A 345 -23.51 3.15 -4.60
N GLY A 346 -23.44 2.81 -3.31
CA GLY A 346 -24.04 1.62 -2.74
C GLY A 346 -23.07 0.43 -2.67
N ASP A 347 -21.87 0.53 -3.26
CA ASP A 347 -20.85 -0.50 -3.38
C ASP A 347 -19.49 -0.01 -2.83
N HIS A 348 -18.94 1.04 -3.43
CA HIS A 348 -17.59 1.52 -3.17
C HIS A 348 -17.53 2.44 -1.95
N PHE A 349 -16.53 2.21 -1.11
CA PHE A 349 -16.39 2.88 0.18
C PHE A 349 -15.87 4.31 0.06
N THR A 350 -16.54 5.22 0.76
CA THR A 350 -15.99 6.54 1.10
C THR A 350 -14.96 6.41 2.23
N ASP A 351 -14.31 7.52 2.61
CA ASP A 351 -13.42 7.56 3.79
C ASP A 351 -14.12 7.07 5.07
N LEU A 352 -15.43 7.34 5.20
CA LEU A 352 -16.25 6.84 6.31
C LEU A 352 -16.34 5.31 6.27
N GLY A 353 -16.71 4.74 5.12
CA GLY A 353 -16.83 3.28 4.95
C GLY A 353 -15.51 2.55 5.19
N VAL A 354 -14.41 3.09 4.66
CA VAL A 354 -13.08 2.54 4.91
C VAL A 354 -12.71 2.58 6.40
N THR A 355 -13.12 3.63 7.12
CA THR A 355 -12.92 3.71 8.58
C THR A 355 -13.62 2.57 9.31
N TYR A 356 -14.87 2.24 8.93
CA TYR A 356 -15.59 1.10 9.48
C TYR A 356 -14.95 -0.23 9.09
N TYR A 357 -14.55 -0.38 7.82
CA TYR A 357 -13.85 -1.57 7.35
C TYR A 357 -12.58 -1.83 8.17
N VAL A 358 -11.71 -0.82 8.31
CA VAL A 358 -10.47 -0.95 9.09
C VAL A 358 -10.77 -1.30 10.56
N LYS A 359 -11.78 -0.67 11.16
CA LYS A 359 -12.22 -0.97 12.53
C LYS A 359 -12.66 -2.42 12.71
N ALA A 360 -13.27 -3.02 11.68
CA ALA A 360 -13.72 -4.42 11.71
C ALA A 360 -12.57 -5.42 11.46
N VAL A 361 -11.69 -5.12 10.49
CA VAL A 361 -10.65 -6.05 10.01
C VAL A 361 -9.39 -6.02 10.89
N LEU A 362 -8.96 -4.83 11.34
CA LEU A 362 -7.73 -4.63 12.08
C LEU A 362 -7.57 -5.49 13.35
N PRO A 363 -8.61 -5.70 14.19
CA PRO A 363 -8.50 -6.60 15.36
C PRO A 363 -8.15 -8.04 14.98
N THR A 364 -8.72 -8.54 13.87
CA THR A 364 -8.44 -9.89 13.36
C THR A 364 -7.02 -9.99 12.81
N ILE A 365 -6.55 -8.99 12.06
CA ILE A 365 -5.16 -8.89 11.61
C ILE A 365 -4.20 -8.88 12.82
N LYS A 366 -4.47 -8.06 13.84
CA LYS A 366 -3.67 -8.04 15.09
C LYS A 366 -3.62 -9.40 15.78
N LYS A 367 -4.73 -10.15 15.79
CA LYS A 367 -4.78 -11.53 16.32
C LYS A 367 -3.93 -12.47 15.47
N ALA A 368 -4.02 -12.38 14.15
CA ALA A 368 -3.23 -13.18 13.21
C ALA A 368 -1.73 -12.89 13.37
N LEU A 369 -1.33 -11.63 13.46
CA LEU A 369 0.07 -11.20 13.68
C LEU A 369 0.69 -11.81 14.94
N LYS A 370 -0.08 -12.01 16.03
CA LYS A 370 0.42 -12.67 17.24
C LYS A 370 0.81 -14.12 16.98
N ALA A 371 0.15 -14.79 16.04
CA ALA A 371 0.38 -16.19 15.67
C ALA A 371 1.35 -16.34 14.48
N SER A 372 1.79 -15.24 13.88
CA SER A 372 2.73 -15.28 12.76
C SER A 372 4.12 -15.77 13.20
N PRO A 373 4.77 -16.63 12.39
CA PRO A 373 6.17 -16.99 12.61
C PRO A 373 7.10 -15.81 12.28
N ASN A 374 6.70 -14.96 11.33
CA ASN A 374 7.47 -13.82 10.86
C ASN A 374 7.08 -12.58 11.68
N LYS A 375 8.05 -12.06 12.43
CA LYS A 375 7.85 -10.87 13.27
C LYS A 375 8.87 -9.83 12.91
N VAL A 376 8.43 -8.61 12.71
CA VAL A 376 9.36 -7.49 12.65
C VAL A 376 10.02 -7.38 14.03
N GLY A 377 11.35 -7.36 14.07
CA GLY A 377 12.10 -7.15 15.31
C GLY A 377 11.59 -5.88 16.05
N LYS A 378 11.62 -5.93 17.37
CA LYS A 378 11.28 -4.77 18.20
C LYS A 378 12.33 -3.69 18.05
#